data_f46464326031f317fdc244bcaf7fc95a
#
_entry.id   f46464326031f317fdc244bcaf7fc95a
#
_cell.length_a   1.000
_cell.length_b   1.000
_cell.length_c   1.000
_cell.angle_alpha   90.00
_cell.angle_beta   90.00
_cell.angle_gamma   90.00
#
_symmetry.space_group_name_H-M   'P 1'
#
loop_
_entity.id
_entity.type
_entity.pdbx_description
1 polymer ?
#
loop_
_entity_poly.entity_id
_entity_poly.type
_entity_poly.pdbx_seq_one_letter_code
_entity_poly.pdbx_strand_id
1 'polypeptide(L)'
;MKTAMSTLCYIQQEVRGRESYLMLHRVTKKNDINHDKWIGVGGHFEKGESPEECILRETREETGYTLREYRFRGLVTFCYGDEVTEYMHLFTATAFDGEEIPCDEGVLEWVPMDEIGTLELWTGDRIFLSLLCEREEFFSLKLQYALDATLEYAALDGKEMDYKEYLETHRI
;
A
#
# COMPACT_ATOMS: atom_id res chain seq x y z
N MET A 1 -16.93 -13.93 -8.38
CA MET A 1 -15.78 -12.99 -8.50
C MET A 1 -16.19 -11.61 -7.97
N LYS A 2 -15.39 -11.04 -7.09
CA LYS A 2 -15.60 -9.70 -6.52
C LYS A 2 -14.60 -8.73 -7.15
N THR A 3 -15.11 -7.60 -7.66
CA THR A 3 -14.26 -6.49 -8.11
C THR A 3 -14.43 -5.34 -7.13
N ALA A 4 -13.31 -4.79 -6.67
CA ALA A 4 -13.27 -3.69 -5.72
C ALA A 4 -12.31 -2.60 -6.17
N MET A 5 -12.52 -1.39 -5.69
CA MET A 5 -11.64 -0.25 -5.87
C MET A 5 -11.25 0.30 -4.51
N SER A 6 -9.97 0.52 -4.32
CA SER A 6 -9.43 1.03 -3.06
C SER A 6 -8.30 2.01 -3.28
N THR A 7 -7.91 2.66 -2.20
CA THR A 7 -6.73 3.51 -2.13
C THR A 7 -5.75 2.96 -1.09
N LEU A 8 -4.49 3.26 -1.29
CA LEU A 8 -3.42 2.93 -0.36
C LEU A 8 -2.41 4.08 -0.37
N CYS A 9 -2.05 4.59 0.80
CA CYS A 9 -1.11 5.69 0.94
C CYS A 9 0.03 5.34 1.87
N TYR A 10 1.24 5.64 1.43
CA TYR A 10 2.44 5.62 2.27
C TYR A 10 2.80 7.05 2.62
N ILE A 11 2.53 7.45 3.86
CA ILE A 11 2.85 8.77 4.40
C ILE A 11 4.30 8.75 4.87
N GLN A 12 5.09 9.69 4.41
CA GLN A 12 6.52 9.78 4.66
C GLN A 12 6.84 11.00 5.51
N GLN A 13 7.66 10.80 6.53
CA GLN A 13 8.32 11.89 7.26
C GLN A 13 9.60 11.39 7.93
N GLU A 14 10.46 12.34 8.29
CA GLU A 14 11.60 12.06 9.14
C GLU A 14 11.16 11.87 10.60
N VAL A 15 11.52 10.74 11.20
CA VAL A 15 11.27 10.42 12.59
C VAL A 15 12.60 10.04 13.24
N ARG A 16 13.01 10.79 14.25
CA ARG A 16 14.29 10.59 14.96
C ARG A 16 15.50 10.53 14.01
N GLY A 17 15.53 11.42 13.01
CA GLY A 17 16.60 11.51 12.03
C GLY A 17 16.58 10.46 10.92
N ARG A 18 15.51 9.66 10.81
CA ARG A 18 15.38 8.61 9.80
C ARG A 18 14.10 8.80 8.98
N GLU A 19 14.22 8.74 7.65
CA GLU A 19 13.05 8.72 6.78
C GLU A 19 12.21 7.49 7.06
N SER A 20 10.92 7.69 7.32
CA SER A 20 10.01 6.65 7.76
C SER A 20 8.69 6.70 7.00
N TYR A 21 8.05 5.54 6.88
CA TYR A 21 6.65 5.43 6.43
C TYR A 21 5.74 5.14 7.63
N LEU A 22 4.54 5.71 7.61
CA LEU A 22 3.49 5.31 8.53
C LEU A 22 2.90 4.00 8.04
N MET A 23 3.10 2.94 8.80
CA MET A 23 2.62 1.60 8.47
C MET A 23 1.49 1.17 9.41
N LEU A 24 0.52 0.48 8.85
CA LEU A 24 -0.59 -0.12 9.60
C LEU A 24 -0.35 -1.62 9.72
N HIS A 25 -0.19 -2.10 10.96
CA HIS A 25 -0.14 -3.52 11.26
C HIS A 25 -1.56 -4.04 11.48
N ARG A 26 -2.06 -4.87 10.56
CA ARG A 26 -3.43 -5.38 10.52
C ARG A 26 -3.61 -6.54 11.51
N VAL A 27 -3.93 -6.24 12.75
CA VAL A 27 -4.05 -7.25 13.84
C VAL A 27 -5.44 -7.33 14.48
N THR A 28 -6.36 -6.45 14.10
CA THR A 28 -7.68 -6.35 14.75
C THR A 28 -8.65 -7.44 14.29
N LYS A 29 -8.69 -7.74 12.99
CA LYS A 29 -9.64 -8.70 12.40
C LYS A 29 -8.94 -10.00 12.06
N LYS A 30 -9.37 -11.12 12.66
CA LYS A 30 -8.76 -12.46 12.43
C LYS A 30 -9.05 -13.03 11.05
N ASN A 31 -10.19 -12.70 10.43
CA ASN A 31 -10.60 -13.21 9.11
C ASN A 31 -10.26 -12.23 7.97
N ASP A 32 -9.38 -11.29 8.22
CA ASP A 32 -8.88 -10.34 7.24
C ASP A 32 -7.81 -11.02 6.38
N ILE A 33 -7.88 -10.88 5.05
CA ILE A 33 -6.85 -11.36 4.12
C ILE A 33 -5.49 -10.72 4.43
N ASN A 34 -5.49 -9.50 4.98
CA ASN A 34 -4.31 -8.76 5.40
C ASN A 34 -3.90 -9.05 6.85
N HIS A 35 -4.53 -10.04 7.51
CA HIS A 35 -4.23 -10.30 8.92
C HIS A 35 -2.73 -10.54 9.14
N ASP A 36 -2.18 -9.86 10.14
CA ASP A 36 -0.76 -9.83 10.50
C ASP A 36 0.16 -9.20 9.45
N LYS A 37 -0.37 -8.66 8.36
CA LYS A 37 0.41 -7.92 7.36
C LYS A 37 0.57 -6.45 7.76
N TRP A 38 1.69 -5.88 7.33
CA TRP A 38 1.94 -4.45 7.40
C TRP A 38 1.65 -3.82 6.04
N ILE A 39 0.79 -2.82 6.02
CA ILE A 39 0.38 -2.11 4.81
C ILE A 39 0.42 -0.60 5.04
N GLY A 40 0.22 0.18 3.98
CA GLY A 40 -0.06 1.60 4.10
C GLY A 40 -1.47 1.85 4.63
N VAL A 41 -1.88 3.11 4.71
CA VAL A 41 -3.24 3.50 5.11
C VAL A 41 -4.10 3.73 3.89
N GLY A 42 -5.40 3.43 3.98
CA GLY A 42 -6.35 3.58 2.87
C GLY A 42 -7.55 2.69 3.07
N GLY A 43 -8.38 2.60 2.05
CA GLY A 43 -9.59 1.80 2.09
C GLY A 43 -10.39 1.87 0.81
N HIS A 44 -11.58 1.30 0.85
CA HIS A 44 -12.45 1.20 -0.32
C HIS A 44 -13.16 2.52 -0.64
N PHE A 45 -13.41 2.75 -1.93
CA PHE A 45 -14.17 3.89 -2.41
C PHE A 45 -15.60 3.86 -1.89
N GLU A 46 -16.09 5.03 -1.54
CA GLU A 46 -17.52 5.28 -1.40
C GLU A 46 -18.09 5.76 -2.75
N LYS A 47 -19.42 5.72 -2.86
CA LYS A 47 -20.09 6.09 -4.10
C LYS A 47 -19.74 7.52 -4.52
N GLY A 48 -19.25 7.67 -5.74
CA GLY A 48 -18.96 8.97 -6.34
C GLY A 48 -17.64 9.60 -5.94
N GLU A 49 -16.82 8.91 -5.15
CA GLU A 49 -15.50 9.43 -4.79
C GLU A 49 -14.50 9.32 -5.94
N SER A 50 -13.68 10.36 -6.08
CA SER A 50 -12.42 10.24 -6.84
C SER A 50 -11.35 9.52 -6.00
N PRO A 51 -10.25 9.05 -6.62
CA PRO A 51 -9.14 8.52 -5.84
C PRO A 51 -8.61 9.46 -4.76
N GLU A 52 -8.54 10.76 -5.07
CA GLU A 52 -8.07 11.80 -4.14
C GLU A 52 -9.04 11.99 -2.98
N GLU A 53 -10.34 12.02 -3.24
CA GLU A 53 -11.37 12.13 -2.19
C GLU A 53 -11.33 10.91 -1.27
N CYS A 54 -11.21 9.72 -1.82
CA CYS A 54 -11.12 8.48 -1.06
C CYS A 54 -9.88 8.47 -0.15
N ILE A 55 -8.70 8.79 -0.67
CA ILE A 55 -7.48 8.73 0.15
C ILE A 55 -7.48 9.80 1.25
N LEU A 56 -8.01 10.98 0.99
CA LEU A 56 -8.15 12.03 2.01
C LEU A 56 -9.07 11.59 3.13
N ARG A 57 -10.24 11.01 2.79
CA ARG A 57 -11.20 10.52 3.78
C ARG A 57 -10.65 9.35 4.58
N GLU A 58 -10.14 8.32 3.92
CA GLU A 58 -9.61 7.12 4.57
C GLU A 58 -8.41 7.43 5.48
N THR A 59 -7.50 8.27 5.03
CA THR A 59 -6.35 8.67 5.86
C THR A 59 -6.80 9.39 7.11
N ARG A 60 -7.78 10.29 6.99
CA ARG A 60 -8.31 11.01 8.14
C ARG A 60 -9.04 10.10 9.13
N GLU A 61 -9.82 9.16 8.62
CA GLU A 61 -10.55 8.19 9.45
C GLU A 61 -9.60 7.23 10.19
N GLU A 62 -8.56 6.74 9.51
CA GLU A 62 -7.64 5.76 10.07
C GLU A 62 -6.56 6.37 10.97
N THR A 63 -6.10 7.58 10.65
CA THR A 63 -4.93 8.16 11.31
C THR A 63 -5.18 9.46 12.07
N GLY A 64 -6.25 10.18 11.74
CA GLY A 64 -6.49 11.54 12.22
C GLY A 64 -5.78 12.61 11.40
N TYR A 65 -4.93 12.23 10.47
CA TYR A 65 -4.18 13.17 9.65
C TYR A 65 -4.98 13.65 8.44
N THR A 66 -4.80 14.93 8.10
CA THR A 66 -5.29 15.53 6.86
C THR A 66 -4.10 15.74 5.94
N LEU A 67 -4.07 15.03 4.81
CA LEU A 67 -3.00 15.16 3.84
C LEU A 67 -3.04 16.53 3.16
N ARG A 68 -1.87 17.16 2.99
CA ARG A 68 -1.69 18.46 2.28
C ARG A 68 -0.89 18.31 1.01
N GLU A 69 0.15 17.50 1.03
CA GLU A 69 0.96 17.18 -0.16
C GLU A 69 0.95 15.68 -0.37
N TYR A 70 0.36 15.26 -1.46
CA TYR A 70 0.21 13.86 -1.81
C TYR A 70 0.19 13.70 -3.33
N ARG A 71 0.59 12.53 -3.80
CA ARG A 71 0.69 12.22 -5.22
C ARG A 71 0.08 10.86 -5.52
N PHE A 72 -0.66 10.78 -6.62
CA PHE A 72 -1.11 9.50 -7.19
C PHE A 72 0.07 8.89 -7.97
N ARG A 73 0.64 7.81 -7.43
CA ARG A 73 1.90 7.24 -7.90
C ARG A 73 1.73 6.05 -8.86
N GLY A 74 0.68 5.32 -8.73
CA GLY A 74 0.46 4.13 -9.55
C GLY A 74 -0.87 3.45 -9.31
N LEU A 75 -1.21 2.53 -10.21
CA LEU A 75 -2.36 1.65 -10.07
C LEU A 75 -1.86 0.22 -9.92
N VAL A 76 -2.24 -0.42 -8.82
CA VAL A 76 -1.93 -1.83 -8.57
C VAL A 76 -3.18 -2.67 -8.78
N THR A 77 -3.12 -3.59 -9.74
CA THR A 77 -4.19 -4.58 -9.96
C THR A 77 -3.85 -5.83 -9.15
N PHE A 78 -4.53 -5.99 -8.03
CA PHE A 78 -4.34 -7.12 -7.14
C PHE A 78 -5.38 -8.19 -7.45
N CYS A 79 -4.94 -9.38 -7.82
CA CYS A 79 -5.80 -10.53 -8.07
C CYS A 79 -5.49 -11.63 -7.06
N TYR A 80 -6.54 -12.18 -6.45
CA TYR A 80 -6.42 -13.27 -5.48
C TYR A 80 -7.26 -14.45 -5.94
N GLY A 81 -6.61 -15.44 -6.51
CA GLY A 81 -7.28 -16.51 -7.25
C GLY A 81 -8.23 -15.94 -8.30
N ASP A 82 -9.35 -16.59 -8.51
CA ASP A 82 -10.47 -16.09 -9.32
C ASP A 82 -11.55 -15.40 -8.48
N GLU A 83 -11.28 -15.17 -7.19
CA GLU A 83 -12.28 -14.65 -6.25
C GLU A 83 -12.32 -13.15 -6.17
N VAL A 84 -11.15 -12.49 -6.20
CA VAL A 84 -11.04 -11.05 -5.99
C VAL A 84 -10.15 -10.43 -7.05
N THR A 85 -10.63 -9.32 -7.61
CA THR A 85 -9.81 -8.36 -8.35
C THR A 85 -9.97 -7.00 -7.68
N GLU A 86 -8.90 -6.43 -7.18
CA GLU A 86 -8.90 -5.13 -6.53
C GLU A 86 -7.98 -4.17 -7.27
N TYR A 87 -8.52 -3.00 -7.61
CA TYR A 87 -7.75 -1.91 -8.22
C TYR A 87 -7.36 -0.93 -7.12
N MET A 88 -6.11 -1.02 -6.69
CA MET A 88 -5.57 -0.19 -5.62
C MET A 88 -4.90 1.05 -6.19
N HIS A 89 -5.41 2.21 -5.85
CA HIS A 89 -4.87 3.52 -6.24
C HIS A 89 -3.80 3.90 -5.22
N LEU A 90 -2.55 3.84 -5.64
CA LEU A 90 -1.38 3.98 -4.79
C LEU A 90 -0.93 5.44 -4.70
N PHE A 91 -0.86 5.95 -3.48
CA PHE A 91 -0.44 7.32 -3.17
C PHE A 91 0.79 7.33 -2.27
N THR A 92 1.54 8.43 -2.36
CA THR A 92 2.52 8.82 -1.34
C THR A 92 2.17 10.23 -0.84
N ALA A 93 2.49 10.52 0.40
CA ALA A 93 2.26 11.84 0.99
C ALA A 93 3.48 12.28 1.79
N THR A 94 3.81 13.57 1.70
CA THR A 94 5.00 14.18 2.33
C THR A 94 4.66 15.32 3.29
N ALA A 95 3.40 15.79 3.30
CA ALA A 95 2.96 16.80 4.23
C ALA A 95 1.51 16.54 4.68
N PHE A 96 1.26 16.72 5.95
CA PHE A 96 -0.03 16.48 6.57
C PHE A 96 -0.18 17.32 7.84
N ASP A 97 -1.42 17.53 8.28
CA ASP A 97 -1.78 18.21 9.51
C ASP A 97 -2.56 17.26 10.42
N GLY A 98 -2.71 17.65 11.67
CA GLY A 98 -3.51 16.93 12.65
C GLY A 98 -2.69 16.10 13.61
N GLU A 99 -3.40 15.37 14.46
CA GLU A 99 -2.82 14.50 15.48
C GLU A 99 -3.24 13.07 15.23
N GLU A 100 -2.33 12.14 15.47
CA GLU A 100 -2.59 10.71 15.28
C GLU A 100 -3.64 10.24 16.29
N ILE A 101 -4.61 9.50 15.78
CA ILE A 101 -5.63 8.81 16.57
C ILE A 101 -5.43 7.31 16.49
N PRO A 102 -5.93 6.51 17.47
CA PRO A 102 -5.92 5.05 17.35
C PRO A 102 -6.69 4.60 16.11
N CYS A 103 -6.15 3.63 15.41
CA CYS A 103 -6.80 3.02 14.24
C CYS A 103 -7.60 1.79 14.64
N ASP A 104 -8.85 1.68 14.17
CA ASP A 104 -9.71 0.52 14.46
C ASP A 104 -9.28 -0.74 13.70
N GLU A 105 -8.50 -0.57 12.65
CA GLU A 105 -8.05 -1.66 11.76
C GLU A 105 -6.77 -2.36 12.26
N GLY A 106 -6.05 -1.77 13.19
CA GLY A 106 -4.81 -2.30 13.73
C GLY A 106 -3.98 -1.26 14.46
N VAL A 107 -2.67 -1.44 14.44
CA VAL A 107 -1.71 -0.56 15.11
C VAL A 107 -0.92 0.24 14.08
N LEU A 108 -0.89 1.57 14.24
CA LEU A 108 -0.07 2.46 13.43
C LEU A 108 1.33 2.59 14.02
N GLU A 109 2.34 2.52 13.15
CA GLU A 109 3.72 2.68 13.56
C GLU A 109 4.54 3.36 12.47
N TRP A 110 5.38 4.32 12.86
CA TRP A 110 6.36 4.93 11.97
C TRP A 110 7.55 3.99 11.87
N VAL A 111 7.74 3.40 10.71
CA VAL A 111 8.80 2.42 10.46
C VAL A 111 9.86 3.04 9.54
N PRO A 112 11.13 3.07 9.94
CA PRO A 112 12.20 3.55 9.08
C PRO A 112 12.20 2.81 7.74
N MET A 113 12.41 3.55 6.64
CA MET A 113 12.34 2.99 5.29
C MET A 113 13.31 1.83 5.08
N ASP A 114 14.47 1.87 5.70
CA ASP A 114 15.46 0.79 5.62
C ASP A 114 15.12 -0.45 6.47
N GLU A 115 14.05 -0.38 7.28
CA GLU A 115 13.54 -1.50 8.08
C GLU A 115 12.22 -2.07 7.53
N ILE A 116 11.59 -1.42 6.54
CA ILE A 116 10.33 -1.88 5.94
C ILE A 116 10.47 -3.31 5.41
N GLY A 117 11.59 -3.63 4.80
CA GLY A 117 11.85 -4.96 4.23
C GLY A 117 11.87 -6.10 5.25
N THR A 118 12.00 -5.80 6.55
CA THR A 118 11.96 -6.80 7.64
C THR A 118 10.56 -7.15 8.09
N LEU A 119 9.56 -6.37 7.66
CA LEU A 119 8.16 -6.57 8.06
C LEU A 119 7.50 -7.71 7.30
N GLU A 120 6.42 -8.23 7.87
CA GLU A 120 5.55 -9.18 7.18
C GLU A 120 4.71 -8.44 6.13
N LEU A 121 5.17 -8.46 4.89
CA LEU A 121 4.55 -7.80 3.74
C LEU A 121 4.01 -8.83 2.76
N TRP A 122 3.01 -8.43 1.97
CA TRP A 122 2.71 -9.13 0.72
C TRP A 122 3.94 -9.08 -0.19
N THR A 123 4.23 -10.17 -0.88
CA THR A 123 5.39 -10.22 -1.80
C THR A 123 5.36 -9.09 -2.84
N GLY A 124 4.19 -8.83 -3.41
CA GLY A 124 4.01 -7.76 -4.41
C GLY A 124 4.17 -6.35 -3.84
N ASP A 125 3.89 -6.15 -2.55
CA ASP A 125 4.10 -4.86 -1.89
C ASP A 125 5.58 -4.48 -1.89
N ARG A 126 6.48 -5.45 -1.78
CA ARG A 126 7.93 -5.23 -1.90
C ARG A 126 8.30 -4.67 -3.28
N ILE A 127 7.58 -5.08 -4.33
CA ILE A 127 7.81 -4.58 -5.69
C ILE A 127 7.41 -3.11 -5.77
N PHE A 128 6.18 -2.76 -5.41
CA PHE A 128 5.74 -1.36 -5.57
C PHE A 128 6.40 -0.41 -4.56
N LEU A 129 6.76 -0.86 -3.36
CA LEU A 129 7.53 -0.05 -2.43
C LEU A 129 8.92 0.31 -3.00
N SER A 130 9.57 -0.64 -3.66
CA SER A 130 10.82 -0.39 -4.39
C SER A 130 10.60 0.59 -5.54
N LEU A 131 9.54 0.42 -6.33
CA LEU A 131 9.19 1.35 -7.43
C LEU A 131 8.93 2.77 -6.91
N LEU A 132 8.28 2.93 -5.77
CA LEU A 132 8.05 4.23 -5.15
C LEU A 132 9.36 4.94 -4.77
N CYS A 133 10.38 4.19 -4.38
CA CYS A 133 11.70 4.75 -4.05
C CYS A 133 12.53 5.10 -5.29
N GLU A 134 12.36 4.35 -6.39
CA GLU A 134 13.24 4.42 -7.54
C GLU A 134 12.70 5.23 -8.72
N ARG A 135 11.38 5.38 -8.84
CA ARG A 135 10.76 6.07 -10.00
C ARG A 135 9.79 7.16 -9.56
N GLU A 136 9.84 8.24 -10.33
CA GLU A 136 8.88 9.35 -10.21
C GLU A 136 7.67 9.16 -11.15
N GLU A 137 7.83 8.41 -12.24
CA GLU A 137 6.77 8.20 -13.23
C GLU A 137 5.67 7.29 -12.67
N PHE A 138 4.44 7.60 -13.07
CA PHE A 138 3.28 6.74 -12.79
C PHE A 138 3.49 5.35 -13.36
N PHE A 139 3.07 4.32 -12.65
CA PHE A 139 3.17 2.93 -13.11
C PHE A 139 1.86 2.17 -12.91
N SER A 140 1.71 1.11 -13.70
CA SER A 140 0.66 0.12 -13.55
C SER A 140 1.29 -1.22 -13.22
N LEU A 141 0.94 -1.80 -12.08
CA LEU A 141 1.50 -3.08 -11.62
C LEU A 141 0.38 -4.09 -11.41
N LYS A 142 0.42 -5.19 -12.15
CA LYS A 142 -0.49 -6.32 -11.93
C LYS A 142 0.20 -7.39 -11.09
N LEU A 143 -0.51 -7.87 -10.08
CA LEU A 143 -0.07 -8.92 -9.16
C LEU A 143 -1.13 -10.00 -9.12
N GLN A 144 -0.76 -11.22 -9.48
CA GLN A 144 -1.65 -12.38 -9.41
C GLN A 144 -1.19 -13.32 -8.32
N TYR A 145 -2.04 -13.52 -7.32
CA TYR A 145 -1.80 -14.43 -6.21
C TYR A 145 -2.67 -15.68 -6.32
N ALA A 146 -2.12 -16.81 -5.90
CA ALA A 146 -2.91 -18.00 -5.60
C ALA A 146 -3.69 -17.82 -4.28
N LEU A 147 -4.65 -18.70 -4.02
CA LEU A 147 -5.47 -18.64 -2.80
C LEU A 147 -4.68 -18.92 -1.50
N ASP A 148 -3.46 -19.43 -1.60
CA ASP A 148 -2.54 -19.59 -0.47
C ASP A 148 -1.64 -18.37 -0.24
N ALA A 149 -1.95 -17.25 -0.93
CA ALA A 149 -1.19 -15.99 -0.88
C ALA A 149 0.20 -16.04 -1.54
N THR A 150 0.49 -17.07 -2.33
CA THR A 150 1.72 -17.12 -3.13
C THR A 150 1.58 -16.23 -4.36
N LEU A 151 2.54 -15.33 -4.60
CA LEU A 151 2.59 -14.56 -5.83
C LEU A 151 3.00 -15.48 -6.99
N GLU A 152 2.18 -15.53 -8.02
CA GLU A 152 2.40 -16.40 -9.20
C GLU A 152 2.83 -15.63 -10.44
N TYR A 153 2.40 -14.36 -10.55
CA TYR A 153 2.63 -13.56 -11.74
C TYR A 153 2.66 -12.08 -11.40
N ALA A 154 3.53 -11.35 -12.07
CA ALA A 154 3.56 -9.88 -12.01
C ALA A 154 3.83 -9.30 -13.40
N ALA A 155 3.20 -8.14 -13.67
CA ALA A 155 3.42 -7.38 -14.90
C ALA A 155 3.53 -5.90 -14.56
N LEU A 156 4.55 -5.24 -15.12
CA LEU A 156 4.79 -3.82 -14.95
C LEU A 156 4.55 -3.08 -16.27
N ASP A 157 3.66 -2.08 -16.23
CA ASP A 157 3.28 -1.28 -17.40
C ASP A 157 2.85 -2.17 -18.59
N GLY A 158 2.10 -3.25 -18.29
CA GLY A 158 1.58 -4.19 -19.28
C GLY A 158 2.55 -5.26 -19.76
N LYS A 159 3.76 -5.31 -19.19
CA LYS A 159 4.79 -6.30 -19.57
C LYS A 159 5.08 -7.22 -18.39
N GLU A 160 5.03 -8.54 -18.66
CA GLU A 160 5.44 -9.54 -17.68
C GLU A 160 6.85 -9.25 -17.16
N MET A 161 7.03 -9.36 -15.85
CA MET A 161 8.33 -9.19 -15.20
C MET A 161 8.73 -10.46 -14.44
N ASP A 162 10.02 -10.75 -14.43
CA ASP A 162 10.58 -11.75 -13.52
C ASP A 162 10.68 -11.11 -12.13
N TYR A 163 9.61 -11.22 -11.35
CA TYR A 163 9.55 -10.58 -10.03
C TYR A 163 10.54 -11.19 -9.03
N LYS A 164 10.93 -12.45 -9.21
CA LYS A 164 11.89 -13.10 -8.33
C LYS A 164 13.28 -12.50 -8.52
N GLU A 165 13.73 -12.36 -9.77
CA GLU A 165 14.97 -11.66 -10.09
C GLU A 165 14.92 -10.20 -9.65
N TYR A 166 13.78 -9.51 -9.92
CA TYR A 166 13.58 -8.12 -9.51
C TYR A 166 13.77 -7.94 -8.00
N LEU A 167 13.17 -8.81 -7.17
CA LEU A 167 13.27 -8.73 -5.71
C LEU A 167 14.65 -9.06 -5.17
N GLU A 168 15.45 -9.85 -5.89
CA GLU A 168 16.86 -10.11 -5.53
C GLU A 168 17.75 -8.89 -5.73
N THR A 169 17.43 -8.05 -6.73
CA THR A 169 18.26 -6.89 -7.13
C THR A 169 17.74 -5.55 -6.61
N HIS A 170 16.46 -5.48 -6.18
CA HIS A 170 15.80 -4.26 -5.72
C HIS A 170 15.28 -4.46 -4.31
N ARG A 171 16.11 -4.21 -3.32
CA ARG A 171 15.73 -4.30 -1.91
C ARG A 171 15.23 -2.96 -1.39
N ILE A 172 14.22 -3.02 -0.52
CA ILE A 172 13.70 -1.85 0.18
C ILE A 172 14.63 -1.52 1.36
#